data_b61f732fff4c3edb18bb0bdd7a11feee
#
_entry.id   b61f732fff4c3edb18bb0bdd7a11feee
#
_cell.length_a   1.000
_cell.length_b   1.000
_cell.length_c   1.000
_cell.angle_alpha   90.00
_cell.angle_beta   90.00
_cell.angle_gamma   90.00
#
_symmetry.space_group_name_H-M   'P 1'
#
loop_
_entity.id
_entity.type
_entity.pdbx_description
1 polymer ?
#
loop_
_entity_poly.entity_id
_entity_poly.type
_entity_poly.pdbx_seq_one_letter_code
_entity_poly.pdbx_strand_id
1 'polypeptide(L)'
;MLEESINSSEESIFVYFQQLVSDYPLVLALIVVILLIIVVLGIFLFTWQAGNKVSRKEIRVELKRIDVASNGILVDVDALIRNVGEITVTLSEIYLHLVELNQTHVIEVEEVFGADLPYEIEVRKQLDIYMNFVTDRPLMEDLETEGWIVCHAEGQDFSSNKIECTL
;
A
#
# COMPACT_ATOMS: atom_id res chain seq x y z
N MET A 1 -58.10 -22.60 0.77
CA MET A 1 -58.06 -22.50 -0.70
C MET A 1 -56.67 -22.11 -1.28
N LEU A 2 -55.77 -21.43 -0.56
CA LEU A 2 -54.40 -21.15 -1.02
C LEU A 2 -53.41 -22.25 -0.63
N GLU A 3 -53.59 -22.98 0.45
CA GLU A 3 -52.72 -24.06 0.89
C GLU A 3 -52.83 -25.35 0.04
N GLU A 4 -54.03 -25.66 -0.50
CA GLU A 4 -54.20 -26.82 -1.39
C GLU A 4 -53.54 -26.64 -2.77
N SER A 5 -53.39 -25.41 -3.25
CA SER A 5 -52.74 -25.11 -4.53
C SER A 5 -51.23 -25.26 -4.49
N ILE A 6 -50.60 -25.02 -3.33
CA ILE A 6 -49.15 -25.14 -3.15
C ILE A 6 -48.72 -26.61 -3.07
N ASN A 7 -49.49 -27.44 -2.36
CA ASN A 7 -49.23 -28.86 -2.21
C ASN A 7 -49.30 -29.63 -3.54
N SER A 8 -50.24 -29.29 -4.42
CA SER A 8 -50.36 -29.96 -5.71
C SER A 8 -49.25 -29.63 -6.71
N SER A 9 -48.63 -28.46 -6.58
CA SER A 9 -47.48 -28.09 -7.43
C SER A 9 -46.17 -28.75 -6.98
N GLU A 10 -45.98 -28.93 -5.67
CA GLU A 10 -44.79 -29.63 -5.15
C GLU A 10 -44.83 -31.14 -5.44
N GLU A 11 -45.98 -31.80 -5.33
CA GLU A 11 -46.14 -33.19 -5.70
C GLU A 11 -45.87 -33.42 -7.20
N SER A 12 -46.33 -32.51 -8.05
CA SER A 12 -46.10 -32.62 -9.50
C SER A 12 -44.62 -32.48 -9.86
N ILE A 13 -43.89 -31.58 -9.22
CA ILE A 13 -42.45 -31.38 -9.43
C ILE A 13 -41.65 -32.61 -8.98
N PHE A 14 -42.04 -33.21 -7.83
CA PHE A 14 -41.38 -34.38 -7.28
C PHE A 14 -41.54 -35.61 -8.18
N VAL A 15 -42.76 -35.83 -8.73
CA VAL A 15 -43.03 -36.91 -9.67
C VAL A 15 -42.24 -36.72 -10.98
N TYR A 16 -42.19 -35.50 -11.53
CA TYR A 16 -41.37 -35.19 -12.70
C TYR A 16 -39.89 -35.46 -12.46
N PHE A 17 -39.41 -35.11 -11.27
CA PHE A 17 -38.01 -35.33 -10.92
C PHE A 17 -37.68 -36.84 -10.80
N GLN A 18 -38.55 -37.65 -10.19
CA GLN A 18 -38.41 -39.10 -10.12
C GLN A 18 -38.41 -39.76 -11.50
N GLN A 19 -39.25 -39.31 -12.40
CA GLN A 19 -39.33 -39.81 -13.77
C GLN A 19 -38.06 -39.45 -14.56
N LEU A 20 -37.54 -38.21 -14.42
CA LEU A 20 -36.33 -37.75 -15.04
C LEU A 20 -35.08 -38.55 -14.54
N VAL A 21 -35.04 -38.85 -13.24
CA VAL A 21 -33.97 -39.67 -12.63
C VAL A 21 -33.98 -41.09 -13.16
N SER A 22 -35.21 -41.65 -13.33
CA SER A 22 -35.38 -43.01 -13.83
C SER A 22 -35.06 -43.17 -15.32
N ASP A 23 -35.46 -42.18 -16.13
CA ASP A 23 -35.31 -42.26 -17.61
C ASP A 23 -33.92 -41.86 -18.08
N TYR A 24 -33.24 -40.96 -17.31
CA TYR A 24 -31.92 -40.41 -17.71
C TYR A 24 -30.89 -40.39 -16.59
N PRO A 25 -30.57 -41.53 -15.96
CA PRO A 25 -29.69 -41.57 -14.80
C PRO A 25 -28.24 -41.07 -15.11
N LEU A 26 -27.75 -41.31 -16.31
CA LEU A 26 -26.42 -40.85 -16.73
C LEU A 26 -26.37 -39.34 -16.95
N VAL A 27 -27.43 -38.74 -17.48
CA VAL A 27 -27.51 -37.28 -17.68
C VAL A 27 -27.55 -36.57 -16.35
N LEU A 28 -28.34 -37.08 -15.40
CA LEU A 28 -28.43 -36.50 -14.07
C LEU A 28 -27.09 -36.60 -13.32
N ALA A 29 -26.41 -37.74 -13.40
CA ALA A 29 -25.08 -37.92 -12.83
C ALA A 29 -24.08 -36.92 -13.42
N LEU A 30 -24.11 -36.68 -14.72
CA LEU A 30 -23.26 -35.72 -15.40
C LEU A 30 -23.52 -34.26 -14.93
N ILE A 31 -24.80 -33.88 -14.76
CA ILE A 31 -25.19 -32.56 -14.26
C ILE A 31 -24.67 -32.35 -12.84
N VAL A 32 -24.82 -33.34 -11.96
CA VAL A 32 -24.32 -33.28 -10.57
C VAL A 32 -22.79 -33.13 -10.54
N VAL A 33 -22.07 -33.86 -11.40
CA VAL A 33 -20.61 -33.74 -11.48
C VAL A 33 -20.20 -32.35 -11.97
N ILE A 34 -20.87 -31.79 -12.98
CA ILE A 34 -20.59 -30.45 -13.49
C ILE A 34 -20.84 -29.42 -12.39
N LEU A 35 -21.95 -29.51 -11.63
CA LEU A 35 -22.24 -28.59 -10.53
C LEU A 35 -21.18 -28.68 -9.43
N LEU A 36 -20.73 -29.88 -9.07
CA LEU A 36 -19.65 -30.08 -8.11
C LEU A 36 -18.33 -29.43 -8.58
N ILE A 37 -17.98 -29.58 -9.85
CA ILE A 37 -16.79 -28.94 -10.42
C ILE A 37 -16.91 -27.41 -10.36
N ILE A 38 -18.07 -26.82 -10.66
CA ILE A 38 -18.31 -25.39 -10.58
C ILE A 38 -18.15 -24.88 -9.14
N VAL A 39 -18.72 -25.61 -8.16
CA VAL A 39 -18.59 -25.25 -6.74
C VAL A 39 -17.13 -25.31 -6.28
N VAL A 40 -16.41 -26.38 -6.62
CA VAL A 40 -14.99 -26.54 -6.26
C VAL A 40 -14.12 -25.45 -6.91
N LEU A 41 -14.35 -25.15 -8.21
CA LEU A 41 -13.66 -24.06 -8.90
C LEU A 41 -14.00 -22.70 -8.27
N GLY A 42 -15.25 -22.46 -7.90
CA GLY A 42 -15.66 -21.24 -7.22
C GLY A 42 -14.96 -21.04 -5.88
N ILE A 43 -14.90 -22.10 -5.05
CA ILE A 43 -14.18 -22.09 -3.77
C ILE A 43 -12.69 -21.87 -4.01
N PHE A 44 -12.08 -22.56 -4.98
CA PHE A 44 -10.67 -22.42 -5.32
C PHE A 44 -10.32 -21.00 -5.77
N LEU A 45 -11.12 -20.41 -6.66
CA LEU A 45 -10.91 -19.03 -7.11
C LEU A 45 -11.08 -18.02 -5.97
N PHE A 46 -12.07 -18.23 -5.11
CA PHE A 46 -12.30 -17.36 -3.95
C PHE A 46 -11.14 -17.43 -2.95
N THR A 47 -10.66 -18.63 -2.63
CA THR A 47 -9.52 -18.81 -1.72
C THR A 47 -8.21 -18.29 -2.33
N TRP A 48 -8.02 -18.46 -3.64
CA TRP A 48 -6.86 -17.93 -4.36
C TRP A 48 -6.86 -16.39 -4.39
N GLN A 49 -8.00 -15.76 -4.64
CA GLN A 49 -8.13 -14.29 -4.55
C GLN A 49 -7.94 -13.76 -3.12
N ALA A 50 -8.44 -14.50 -2.11
CA ALA A 50 -8.25 -14.12 -0.71
C ALA A 50 -6.81 -14.31 -0.24
N GLY A 51 -6.10 -15.33 -0.74
CA GLY A 51 -4.68 -15.58 -0.40
C GLY A 51 -3.69 -14.64 -1.11
N ASN A 52 -4.08 -14.03 -2.22
CA ASN A 52 -3.25 -13.09 -2.98
C ASN A 52 -3.44 -11.60 -2.62
N LYS A 53 -4.10 -11.29 -1.50
CA LYS A 53 -3.97 -9.96 -0.91
C LYS A 53 -2.54 -9.83 -0.37
N VAL A 54 -1.60 -9.47 -1.24
CA VAL A 54 -0.31 -8.95 -0.81
C VAL A 54 -0.62 -7.72 0.01
N SER A 55 -0.41 -7.79 1.31
CA SER A 55 -0.60 -6.66 2.22
C SER A 55 0.25 -5.52 1.70
N ARG A 56 -0.39 -4.44 1.28
CA ARG A 56 0.27 -3.34 0.59
C ARG A 56 1.06 -2.52 1.60
N LYS A 57 2.37 -2.51 1.44
CA LYS A 57 3.28 -1.60 2.12
C LYS A 57 3.28 -0.30 1.32
N GLU A 58 2.85 0.78 1.90
CA GLU A 58 2.84 2.07 1.23
C GLU A 58 3.00 3.20 2.24
N ILE A 59 4.02 4.00 2.05
CA ILE A 59 4.25 5.24 2.79
C ILE A 59 4.05 6.40 1.83
N ARG A 60 3.37 7.44 2.29
CA ARG A 60 3.33 8.73 1.62
C ARG A 60 4.20 9.70 2.41
N VAL A 61 5.16 10.28 1.74
CA VAL A 61 6.08 11.27 2.28
C VAL A 61 5.73 12.63 1.69
N GLU A 62 5.50 13.61 2.56
CA GLU A 62 5.20 14.98 2.18
C GLU A 62 6.25 15.90 2.80
N LEU A 63 7.07 16.50 1.97
CA LEU A 63 8.05 17.48 2.37
C LEU A 63 7.35 18.84 2.51
N LYS A 64 7.49 19.47 3.67
CA LYS A 64 6.85 20.75 4.00
C LYS A 64 7.78 21.93 3.81
N ARG A 65 9.04 21.79 4.25
CA ARG A 65 10.02 22.88 4.25
C ARG A 65 11.43 22.35 4.19
N ILE A 66 12.29 23.11 3.51
CA ILE A 66 13.76 22.96 3.54
C ILE A 66 14.32 24.35 3.86
N ASP A 67 15.12 24.44 4.90
CA ASP A 67 15.85 25.66 5.26
C ASP A 67 17.32 25.35 5.32
N VAL A 68 18.12 26.18 4.67
CA VAL A 68 19.58 26.08 4.71
C VAL A 68 20.12 27.12 5.66
N ALA A 69 20.93 26.68 6.62
CA ALA A 69 21.56 27.60 7.55
C ALA A 69 22.57 28.51 6.81
N SER A 70 22.84 29.70 7.35
CA SER A 70 23.72 30.72 6.78
C SER A 70 25.16 30.25 6.52
N ASN A 71 25.57 29.13 7.10
CA ASN A 71 26.89 28.51 6.85
C ASN A 71 26.88 27.58 5.62
N GLY A 72 25.72 27.32 5.02
CA GLY A 72 25.53 26.42 3.89
C GLY A 72 25.82 24.94 4.18
N ILE A 73 26.04 24.57 5.46
CA ILE A 73 26.42 23.21 5.85
C ILE A 73 25.25 22.45 6.50
N LEU A 74 24.48 23.15 7.31
CA LEU A 74 23.34 22.56 8.00
C LEU A 74 22.05 22.83 7.21
N VAL A 75 21.27 21.77 6.98
CA VAL A 75 19.99 21.82 6.28
C VAL A 75 18.91 21.26 7.20
N ASP A 76 17.95 22.09 7.53
CA ASP A 76 16.81 21.76 8.35
C ASP A 76 15.61 21.39 7.47
N VAL A 77 14.95 20.30 7.78
CA VAL A 77 13.86 19.75 6.96
C VAL A 77 12.67 19.38 7.83
N ASP A 78 11.50 19.91 7.47
CA ASP A 78 10.21 19.49 8.02
C ASP A 78 9.49 18.57 7.05
N ALA A 79 9.05 17.40 7.51
CA ALA A 79 8.30 16.46 6.70
C ALA A 79 7.20 15.75 7.48
N LEU A 80 6.20 15.30 6.73
CA LEU A 80 5.12 14.45 7.20
C LEU A 80 5.22 13.10 6.52
N ILE A 81 5.35 12.04 7.30
CA ILE A 81 5.36 10.66 6.82
C ILE A 81 4.06 9.99 7.27
N ARG A 82 3.32 9.40 6.33
CA ARG A 82 2.06 8.71 6.62
C ARG A 82 2.09 7.30 6.08
N ASN A 83 1.80 6.32 6.92
CA ASN A 83 1.54 4.97 6.46
C ASN A 83 0.11 4.89 5.90
N VAL A 84 0.00 4.76 4.58
CA VAL A 84 -1.27 4.58 3.85
C VAL A 84 -1.48 3.13 3.42
N GLY A 85 -0.55 2.25 3.77
CA GLY A 85 -0.62 0.81 3.55
C GLY A 85 -1.54 0.08 4.51
N GLU A 86 -1.51 -1.24 4.43
CA GLU A 86 -2.34 -2.16 5.22
C GLU A 86 -1.57 -2.82 6.38
N ILE A 87 -0.27 -2.62 6.45
CA ILE A 87 0.60 -3.17 7.50
C ILE A 87 1.50 -2.09 8.09
N THR A 88 2.02 -2.32 9.31
CA THR A 88 3.06 -1.51 9.93
C THR A 88 4.32 -1.54 9.07
N VAL A 89 4.99 -0.39 8.94
CA VAL A 89 6.19 -0.23 8.13
C VAL A 89 7.30 0.32 8.99
N THR A 90 8.49 -0.28 8.90
CA THR A 90 9.69 0.18 9.62
C THR A 90 10.50 1.09 8.71
N LEU A 91 10.58 2.36 9.09
CA LEU A 91 11.44 3.37 8.46
C LEU A 91 12.85 3.19 8.99
N SER A 92 13.81 2.93 8.12
CA SER A 92 15.20 2.63 8.51
C SER A 92 16.17 3.78 8.25
N GLU A 93 16.00 4.48 7.12
CA GLU A 93 16.94 5.51 6.66
C GLU A 93 16.17 6.63 5.96
N ILE A 94 16.72 7.84 6.03
CA ILE A 94 16.18 9.02 5.34
C ILE A 94 17.35 9.75 4.67
N TYR A 95 17.15 10.11 3.40
CA TYR A 95 18.10 10.85 2.60
C TYR A 95 17.48 12.12 2.05
N LEU A 96 18.22 13.21 2.11
CA LEU A 96 17.90 14.46 1.44
C LEU A 96 18.60 14.49 0.08
N HIS A 97 17.85 14.76 -0.95
CA HIS A 97 18.34 15.00 -2.30
C HIS A 97 18.22 16.50 -2.62
N LEU A 98 19.33 17.15 -2.92
CA LEU A 98 19.39 18.55 -3.34
C LEU A 98 20.02 18.65 -4.71
N VAL A 99 19.45 19.46 -5.59
CA VAL A 99 19.99 19.71 -6.92
C VAL A 99 20.75 21.02 -6.90
N GLU A 100 22.08 20.98 -7.01
CA GLU A 100 22.96 22.13 -7.11
C GLU A 100 23.71 22.08 -8.47
N LEU A 101 23.58 23.12 -9.29
CA LEU A 101 24.27 23.18 -10.60
C LEU A 101 24.06 21.95 -11.50
N ASN A 102 22.84 21.40 -11.56
CA ASN A 102 22.49 20.16 -12.26
C ASN A 102 23.15 18.88 -11.71
N GLN A 103 23.70 18.91 -10.51
CA GLN A 103 24.19 17.75 -9.79
C GLN A 103 23.28 17.46 -8.60
N THR A 104 22.91 16.20 -8.42
CA THR A 104 22.15 15.80 -7.24
C THR A 104 23.09 15.37 -6.13
N HIS A 105 23.02 16.06 -5.01
CA HIS A 105 23.69 15.70 -3.78
C HIS A 105 22.74 14.84 -2.94
N VAL A 106 23.23 13.71 -2.48
CA VAL A 106 22.48 12.80 -1.60
C VAL A 106 23.13 12.87 -0.23
N ILE A 107 22.35 13.30 0.76
CA ILE A 107 22.84 13.56 2.10
C ILE A 107 22.05 12.68 3.05
N GLU A 108 22.74 11.89 3.87
CA GLU A 108 22.13 11.07 4.91
C GLU A 108 21.69 11.95 6.09
N VAL A 109 20.61 11.58 6.73
CA VAL A 109 20.13 12.31 7.91
C VAL A 109 21.14 12.17 9.06
N GLU A 110 21.50 13.30 9.68
CA GLU A 110 22.36 13.33 10.87
C GLU A 110 21.54 13.11 12.13
N GLU A 111 20.42 13.83 12.26
CA GLU A 111 19.56 13.76 13.44
C GLU A 111 18.07 13.87 13.04
N VAL A 112 17.23 13.05 13.67
CA VAL A 112 15.78 13.06 13.51
C VAL A 112 15.14 13.41 14.85
N PHE A 113 14.39 14.51 14.89
CA PHE A 113 13.64 14.92 16.07
C PHE A 113 12.22 14.37 16.03
N GLY A 114 11.82 13.71 17.10
CA GLY A 114 10.48 13.11 17.24
C GLY A 114 10.42 11.60 16.96
N ALA A 115 11.50 10.99 16.44
CA ALA A 115 11.60 9.56 16.26
C ALA A 115 13.07 9.12 16.20
N ASP A 116 13.40 7.99 16.82
CA ASP A 116 14.70 7.34 16.66
C ASP A 116 14.61 6.32 15.52
N LEU A 117 15.52 6.38 14.55
CA LEU A 117 15.59 5.38 13.50
C LEU A 117 16.32 4.11 13.99
N PRO A 118 15.82 2.90 13.65
CA PRO A 118 14.63 2.62 12.86
C PRO A 118 13.32 2.85 13.64
N TYR A 119 12.30 3.42 12.97
CA TYR A 119 11.02 3.78 13.58
C TYR A 119 9.85 3.04 12.91
N GLU A 120 8.96 2.46 13.72
CA GLU A 120 7.77 1.76 13.23
C GLU A 120 6.57 2.72 13.09
N ILE A 121 6.03 2.80 11.88
CA ILE A 121 4.84 3.58 11.58
C ILE A 121 3.66 2.62 11.44
N GLU A 122 2.76 2.63 12.43
CA GLU A 122 1.55 1.83 12.42
C GLU A 122 0.62 2.21 11.25
N VAL A 123 -0.26 1.28 10.89
CA VAL A 123 -1.26 1.48 9.83
C VAL A 123 -2.11 2.74 10.09
N ARG A 124 -2.23 3.60 9.07
CA ARG A 124 -2.99 4.85 9.10
C ARG A 124 -2.46 5.90 10.09
N LYS A 125 -1.29 5.69 10.67
CA LYS A 125 -0.61 6.70 11.49
C LYS A 125 0.20 7.63 10.61
N GLN A 126 0.41 8.82 11.14
CA GLN A 126 1.30 9.83 10.57
C GLN A 126 2.34 10.23 11.61
N LEU A 127 3.49 10.61 11.11
CA LEU A 127 4.63 11.08 11.87
C LEU A 127 5.06 12.43 11.31
N ASP A 128 4.96 13.48 12.12
CA ASP A 128 5.56 14.79 11.83
C ASP A 128 7.00 14.74 12.35
N ILE A 129 7.98 14.94 11.47
CA ILE A 129 9.39 14.90 11.84
C ILE A 129 10.09 16.16 11.40
N TYR A 130 11.02 16.58 12.25
CA TYR A 130 12.00 17.59 11.96
C TYR A 130 13.37 16.91 11.88
N MET A 131 14.16 17.22 10.87
CA MET A 131 15.42 16.52 10.57
C MET A 131 16.52 17.50 10.27
N ASN A 132 17.73 17.16 10.70
CA ASN A 132 18.94 17.88 10.35
C ASN A 132 19.80 17.03 9.42
N PHE A 133 20.30 17.66 8.38
CA PHE A 133 21.24 17.10 7.43
C PHE A 133 22.52 17.94 7.43
N VAL A 134 23.67 17.28 7.39
CA VAL A 134 24.97 17.96 7.34
C VAL A 134 25.63 17.67 5.99
N THR A 135 25.93 18.72 5.25
CA THR A 135 26.61 18.58 3.95
C THR A 135 28.12 18.52 4.13
N ASP A 136 28.79 17.75 3.28
CA ASP A 136 30.26 17.62 3.29
C ASP A 136 30.97 18.93 2.93
N ARG A 137 30.28 19.83 2.27
CA ARG A 137 30.77 21.15 1.87
C ARG A 137 29.66 22.19 1.95
N PRO A 138 30.02 23.47 2.12
CA PRO A 138 29.02 24.53 2.06
C PRO A 138 28.30 24.52 0.70
N LEU A 139 26.98 24.64 0.73
CA LEU A 139 26.14 24.85 -0.44
C LEU A 139 26.32 26.29 -0.92
N MET A 140 26.10 26.53 -2.23
CA MET A 140 26.25 27.87 -2.79
C MET A 140 25.12 28.76 -2.32
N GLU A 141 25.46 29.94 -1.77
CA GLU A 141 24.49 30.95 -1.36
C GLU A 141 23.74 31.54 -2.58
N ASP A 142 22.48 31.97 -2.35
CA ASP A 142 21.60 32.62 -3.35
C ASP A 142 21.27 31.76 -4.59
N LEU A 143 21.41 30.43 -4.50
CA LEU A 143 21.04 29.53 -5.59
C LEU A 143 19.63 28.96 -5.36
N GLU A 144 18.73 29.17 -6.32
CA GLU A 144 17.46 28.44 -6.35
C GLU A 144 17.73 26.96 -6.67
N THR A 145 17.24 26.08 -5.84
CA THR A 145 17.46 24.64 -5.96
C THR A 145 16.17 23.87 -5.69
N GLU A 146 16.10 22.64 -6.17
CA GLU A 146 15.05 21.70 -5.84
C GLU A 146 15.55 20.69 -4.81
N GLY A 147 14.73 20.41 -3.79
CA GLY A 147 15.00 19.38 -2.83
C GLY A 147 13.83 18.41 -2.64
N TRP A 148 14.15 17.17 -2.33
CA TRP A 148 13.18 16.16 -1.90
C TRP A 148 13.84 15.17 -0.94
N ILE A 149 13.03 14.49 -0.14
CA ILE A 149 13.52 13.41 0.72
C ILE A 149 13.14 12.04 0.17
N VAL A 150 14.00 11.07 0.42
CA VAL A 150 13.77 9.65 0.14
C VAL A 150 13.85 8.89 1.46
N CYS A 151 12.77 8.23 1.79
CA CYS A 151 12.67 7.37 2.97
C CYS A 151 12.85 5.92 2.56
N HIS A 152 13.81 5.24 3.15
CA HIS A 152 14.02 3.82 2.95
C HIS A 152 13.28 3.03 4.04
N ALA A 153 12.38 2.15 3.61
CA ALA A 153 11.58 1.33 4.52
C ALA A 153 11.44 -0.08 3.97
N GLU A 154 11.90 -1.06 4.74
CA GLU A 154 11.80 -2.49 4.41
C GLU A 154 12.24 -2.87 2.98
N GLY A 155 13.32 -2.27 2.50
CA GLY A 155 13.90 -2.54 1.19
C GLY A 155 13.22 -1.85 0.01
N GLN A 156 12.41 -0.82 0.28
CA GLN A 156 11.74 0.01 -0.73
C GLN A 156 12.01 1.49 -0.45
N ASP A 157 12.10 2.29 -1.51
CA ASP A 157 12.29 3.73 -1.46
C ASP A 157 10.96 4.45 -1.70
N PHE A 158 10.69 5.44 -0.84
CA PHE A 158 9.53 6.30 -0.93
C PHE A 158 9.99 7.76 -1.02
N SER A 159 9.74 8.39 -2.16
CA SER A 159 10.12 9.78 -2.38
C SER A 159 8.99 10.74 -2.01
N SER A 160 9.36 11.91 -1.49
CA SER A 160 8.43 13.02 -1.27
C SER A 160 8.12 13.77 -2.57
N ASN A 161 7.23 14.77 -2.44
CA ASN A 161 7.17 15.88 -3.39
C ASN A 161 8.50 16.64 -3.41
N LYS A 162 8.78 17.33 -4.51
CA LYS A 162 9.89 18.27 -4.61
C LYS A 162 9.46 19.66 -4.15
N ILE A 163 10.36 20.37 -3.49
CA ILE A 163 10.17 21.78 -3.11
C ILE A 163 11.33 22.59 -3.64
N GLU A 164 11.02 23.79 -4.13
CA GLU A 164 12.01 24.79 -4.42
C GLU A 164 12.47 25.45 -3.12
N CYS A 165 13.76 25.58 -2.93
CA CYS A 165 14.37 26.26 -1.79
C CYS A 165 15.51 27.16 -2.29
N THR A 166 15.76 28.23 -1.56
CA THR A 166 16.93 29.10 -1.79
C THR A 166 18.01 28.70 -0.79
N LEU A 167 19.19 28.41 -1.30
CA LEU A 167 20.37 28.05 -0.51
C LEU A 167 21.00 29.28 0.10
#